data_9fb881cebbbe96ebc5f0325d6455b790
#
_entry.id   9fb881cebbbe96ebc5f0325d6455b790
#
_cell.length_a   1.000
_cell.length_b   1.000
_cell.length_c   1.000
_cell.angle_alpha   90.00
_cell.angle_beta   90.00
_cell.angle_gamma   90.00
#
_symmetry.space_group_name_H-M   'P 1'
#
loop_
_entity.id
_entity.type
_entity.pdbx_description
1 polymer ?
#
loop_
_entity_poly.entity_id
_entity_poly.type
_entity_poly.pdbx_seq_one_letter_code
_entity_poly.pdbx_strand_id
1 'polypeptide(L)' 'KGNNRPEVLVSVTDTGQGIDPHILPRIFLRFVSKSFQGTGLGLYISKGIVEAHGGNIWGKNNDDGKGATFSFSLPATQ' A
#
# COMPACT_ATOMS: atom_id res chain seq x y z
N LYS A 1 12.32 6.63 -14.59
CA LYS A 1 12.50 6.65 -15.31
C LYS A 1 13.71 6.46 -15.75
N GLY A 2 14.13 6.20 -16.31
CA GLY A 2 15.39 6.16 -16.86
C GLY A 2 16.47 5.50 -16.06
N ASN A 3 16.19 5.11 -14.87
CA ASN A 3 17.20 4.52 -14.05
C ASN A 3 17.51 3.11 -14.37
N ASN A 4 16.55 2.35 -14.79
CA ASN A 4 16.75 0.93 -15.03
C ASN A 4 17.33 0.20 -13.84
N ARG A 5 17.09 0.70 -12.66
CA ARG A 5 17.54 0.01 -11.46
C ARG A 5 16.61 -1.12 -11.16
N PRO A 6 17.14 -2.29 -10.81
CA PRO A 6 16.25 -3.40 -10.48
C PRO A 6 15.47 -3.12 -9.21
N GLU A 7 14.24 -3.56 -9.21
CA GLU A 7 13.37 -3.43 -8.06
C GLU A 7 12.66 -4.74 -7.83
N VAL A 8 12.32 -4.98 -6.57
CA VAL A 8 11.44 -6.07 -6.22
C VAL A 8 10.06 -5.48 -6.00
N LEU A 9 9.09 -6.05 -6.67
CA LEU A 9 7.70 -5.61 -6.52
C LEU A 9 6.92 -6.71 -5.83
N VAL A 10 6.25 -6.37 -4.76
CA VAL A 10 5.41 -7.30 -4.01
C VAL A 10 3.99 -6.77 -4.02
N SER A 11 3.04 -7.63 -4.34
CA SER A 11 1.64 -7.28 -4.33
C SER A 11 0.86 -8.29 -3.51
N VAL A 12 -0.05 -7.80 -2.69
CA VAL A 12 -0.93 -8.64 -1.90
C VAL A 12 -2.35 -8.26 -2.28
N THR A 13 -3.09 -9.25 -2.76
CA THR A 13 -4.45 -9.05 -3.24
C THR A 13 -5.40 -9.83 -2.36
N ASP A 14 -6.51 -9.22 -1.99
CA ASP A 14 -7.57 -9.94 -1.30
C ASP A 14 -8.85 -9.85 -2.11
N THR A 15 -9.87 -10.57 -1.64
CA THR A 15 -11.17 -10.61 -2.30
C THR A 15 -12.27 -10.13 -1.37
N GLY A 16 -11.93 -9.27 -0.43
CA GLY A 16 -12.90 -8.74 0.52
C GLY A 16 -13.75 -7.64 -0.07
N GLN A 17 -14.09 -6.68 0.76
CA GLN A 17 -14.98 -5.61 0.35
C GLN A 17 -14.27 -4.48 -0.39
N GLY A 18 -12.97 -4.45 -0.34
CA GLY A 18 -12.23 -3.36 -0.92
C GLY A 18 -12.12 -2.19 0.05
N ILE A 19 -11.67 -1.06 -0.46
CA ILE A 19 -11.41 0.13 0.33
C ILE A 19 -12.43 1.18 -0.07
N ASP A 20 -13.01 1.82 0.94
CA ASP A 20 -13.93 2.93 0.71
C ASP A 20 -13.23 3.97 -0.17
N PRO A 21 -13.81 4.37 -1.29
CA PRO A 21 -13.15 5.34 -2.18
C PRO A 21 -12.85 6.67 -1.51
N HIS A 22 -13.61 7.04 -0.48
CA HIS A 22 -13.33 8.27 0.25
C HIS A 22 -12.11 8.15 1.15
N ILE A 23 -11.77 6.92 1.52
CA ILE A 23 -10.64 6.64 2.41
C ILE A 23 -9.38 6.37 1.61
N LEU A 24 -9.52 5.79 0.43
CA LEU A 24 -8.39 5.31 -0.35
C LEU A 24 -7.30 6.37 -0.54
N PRO A 25 -7.61 7.64 -0.86
CA PRO A 25 -6.54 8.62 -1.04
C PRO A 25 -5.76 8.92 0.23
N ARG A 26 -6.30 8.54 1.39
CA ARG A 26 -5.68 8.87 2.67
C ARG A 26 -5.26 7.64 3.44
N ILE A 27 -5.21 6.50 2.75
CA ILE A 27 -5.09 5.23 3.44
C ILE A 27 -3.77 5.07 4.17
N PHE A 28 -2.75 5.83 3.77
CA PHE A 28 -1.44 5.74 4.40
C PHE A 28 -1.20 6.84 5.44
N LEU A 29 -2.21 7.67 5.70
CA LEU A 29 -2.10 8.66 6.75
C LEU A 29 -2.35 8.02 8.11
N ARG A 30 -1.86 8.68 9.15
CA ARG A 30 -2.06 8.16 10.50
C ARG A 30 -3.53 8.14 10.87
N PHE A 31 -3.92 7.09 11.56
CA PHE A 31 -5.25 6.96 12.16
C PHE A 31 -6.38 6.93 11.14
N VAL A 32 -6.07 6.50 9.92
CA VAL A 32 -7.10 6.30 8.91
C VAL A 32 -7.44 4.82 8.88
N SER A 33 -8.64 4.47 9.31
CA SER A 33 -9.06 3.08 9.35
C SER A 33 -10.57 3.02 9.49
N LYS A 34 -11.17 2.17 8.68
CA LYS A 34 -12.58 1.86 8.84
C LYS A 34 -12.77 0.67 9.76
N SER A 35 -11.71 -0.04 10.05
CA SER A 35 -11.80 -1.22 10.87
C SER A 35 -11.75 -0.84 12.33
N PHE A 36 -12.75 -1.32 13.07
CA PHE A 36 -12.73 -1.09 14.51
C PHE A 36 -11.63 -1.87 15.20
N GLN A 37 -10.99 -2.78 14.49
CA GLN A 37 -9.90 -3.57 15.04
C GLN A 37 -8.54 -2.95 14.79
N GLY A 38 -8.48 -1.97 13.92
CA GLY A 38 -7.22 -1.35 13.57
C GLY A 38 -7.02 -0.05 14.30
N THR A 39 -5.78 0.32 14.49
CA THR A 39 -5.42 1.59 15.10
C THR A 39 -5.27 2.69 14.08
N GLY A 40 -5.24 2.35 12.80
CA GLY A 40 -4.98 3.32 11.76
C GLY A 40 -3.51 3.66 11.61
N LEU A 41 -2.64 2.86 12.21
CA LEU A 41 -1.20 3.11 12.14
C LEU A 41 -0.46 2.13 11.27
N GLY A 42 -1.03 0.96 11.01
CA GLY A 42 -0.29 -0.09 10.30
C GLY A 42 0.22 0.34 8.95
N LEU A 43 -0.66 0.90 8.12
CA LEU A 43 -0.24 1.32 6.79
C LEU A 43 0.64 2.56 6.84
N TYR A 44 0.39 3.46 7.78
CA TYR A 44 1.25 4.61 7.96
C TYR A 44 2.69 4.18 8.28
N ILE A 45 2.83 3.21 9.20
CA ILE A 45 4.15 2.72 9.57
C ILE A 45 4.79 1.98 8.40
N SER A 46 4.00 1.16 7.68
CA SER A 46 4.52 0.44 6.54
C SER A 46 5.06 1.39 5.47
N LYS A 47 4.33 2.47 5.21
CA LYS A 47 4.80 3.45 4.23
C LYS A 47 6.11 4.07 4.68
N GLY A 48 6.24 4.40 5.95
CA GLY A 48 7.47 4.97 6.46
C GLY A 48 8.66 4.03 6.29
N ILE A 49 8.45 2.75 6.56
CA ILE A 49 9.51 1.76 6.42
C ILE A 49 9.91 1.59 4.96
N VAL A 50 8.93 1.46 4.08
CA VAL A 50 9.20 1.26 2.65
C VAL A 50 9.94 2.47 2.10
N GLU A 51 9.51 3.67 2.45
CA GLU A 51 10.14 4.88 1.93
C GLU A 51 11.54 5.08 2.48
N ALA A 52 11.75 4.66 3.73
CA ALA A 52 13.08 4.74 4.32
C ALA A 52 14.07 3.84 3.61
N HIS A 53 13.57 2.83 2.91
CA HIS A 53 14.41 1.93 2.12
C HIS A 53 14.45 2.31 0.64
N GLY A 54 13.93 3.46 0.30
CA GLY A 54 13.98 3.94 -1.07
C GLY A 54 12.89 3.40 -1.96
N GLY A 55 11.85 2.83 -1.40
CA GLY A 55 10.78 2.23 -2.17
C GLY A 55 9.52 3.05 -2.18
N ASN A 56 8.48 2.46 -2.74
CA ASN A 56 7.17 3.05 -2.81
C ASN A 56 6.12 2.04 -2.39
N ILE A 57 5.00 2.53 -1.87
CA ILE A 57 3.88 1.67 -1.50
C ILE A 57 2.59 2.36 -1.95
N TRP A 58 1.65 1.55 -2.43
CA TRP A 58 0.37 2.09 -2.86
C TRP A 58 -0.69 1.01 -2.73
N GLY A 59 -1.95 1.44 -2.79
CA GLY A 59 -3.07 0.53 -2.74
C GLY A 59 -4.12 0.93 -3.74
N LYS A 60 -4.92 -0.03 -4.16
CA LYS A 60 -6.03 0.25 -5.04
C LYS A 60 -7.09 -0.82 -4.88
N ASN A 61 -8.31 -0.48 -5.24
CA ASN A 61 -9.37 -1.47 -5.34
C ASN A 61 -9.18 -2.27 -6.62
N ASN A 62 -9.55 -3.55 -6.55
CA ASN A 62 -9.44 -4.41 -7.71
C ASN A 62 -10.47 -4.02 -8.75
N ASP A 63 -10.12 -4.25 -10.01
CA ASP A 63 -10.96 -3.84 -11.12
C ASP A 63 -12.28 -4.60 -11.17
N ASP A 64 -12.31 -5.80 -10.62
CA ASP A 64 -13.54 -6.60 -10.62
C ASP A 64 -14.49 -6.20 -9.50
N GLY A 65 -14.15 -5.18 -8.75
CA GLY A 65 -14.99 -4.72 -7.65
C GLY A 65 -14.92 -5.56 -6.40
N LYS A 66 -14.00 -6.50 -6.33
CA LYS A 66 -13.89 -7.39 -5.18
C LYS A 66 -12.52 -7.27 -4.57
N GLY A 67 -12.47 -6.64 -3.41
CA GLY A 67 -11.25 -6.55 -2.66
C GLY A 67 -10.31 -5.47 -3.14
N ALA A 68 -9.11 -5.53 -2.66
CA ALA A 68 -8.10 -4.52 -2.92
C ALA A 68 -6.75 -5.17 -3.08
N THR A 69 -5.83 -4.45 -3.69
CA THR A 69 -4.46 -4.88 -3.84
C THR A 69 -3.55 -3.81 -3.27
N PHE A 70 -2.65 -4.23 -2.40
CA PHE A 70 -1.59 -3.38 -1.89
C PHE A 70 -0.28 -3.84 -2.48
N SER A 71 0.51 -2.90 -2.93
CA SER A 71 1.77 -3.21 -3.59
C SER A 71 2.86 -2.33 -3.01
N PHE A 72 4.06 -2.88 -2.98
CA PHE A 72 5.22 -2.04 -2.67
C PHE A 72 6.40 -2.50 -3.49
N SER A 73 7.30 -1.56 -3.73
CA SER A 73 8.52 -1.84 -4.44
C SER A 73 9.70 -1.45 -3.57
N LEU A 74 10.77 -2.18 -3.72
CA LEU A 74 12.01 -1.90 -3.00
C LEU A 74 13.16 -2.03 -3.98
N PRO A 75 14.22 -1.21 -3.82
CA PRO A 75 15.40 -1.42 -4.63
C PRO A 75 15.97 -2.80 -4.37
N ALA A 76 16.34 -3.49 -5.42
CA ALA A 76 16.88 -4.83 -5.30
C ALA A 76 18.39 -4.83 -5.04
N THR A 77 19.05 -3.69 -5.24
CA THR A 77 20.48 -3.57 -4.99
C THR A 77 20.74 -2.34 -4.15
N GLN A 78 21.85 -2.37 -3.48
CA GLN A 78 22.26 -1.28 -2.59
C GLN A 78 22.94 -0.16 -3.36
#